data_77354105c2b4a576d6bf2e65744ab2c1
#
_entry.id   77354105c2b4a576d6bf2e65744ab2c1
#
_cell.length_a   1.000
_cell.length_b   1.000
_cell.length_c   1.000
_cell.angle_alpha   90.00
_cell.angle_beta   90.00
_cell.angle_gamma   90.00
#
_symmetry.space_group_name_H-M   'P 1'
#
loop_
_entity.id
_entity.type
_entity.pdbx_description
1 polymer ?
#
loop_
_entity_poly.entity_id
_entity_poly.type
_entity_poly.pdbx_seq_one_letter_code
_entity_poly.pdbx_strand_id
1 'polypeptide(L)'
;MNEIDILGGGPAGLASAFYAKEKNISFRLYESQKKIGGNCKTLTFDGCNFDTGAHRFHDKERTATNTIKGLLKDDLILVNAPSRILWNEKMINFPLEPMNIIQSLSKKDIIKIIMENFVNLFSKSSVEENFQKFAYKKYGKTLSNYFLNN
;
A
#
# COMPACT_ATOMS: atom_id res chain seq x y z
N MET A 1 -28.95 -25.43 6.79
CA MET A 1 -27.82 -25.04 5.92
C MET A 1 -27.26 -23.77 6.52
N ASN A 2 -25.95 -23.72 6.75
CA ASN A 2 -25.32 -22.49 7.26
C ASN A 2 -25.21 -21.51 6.08
N GLU A 3 -25.89 -20.39 6.18
CA GLU A 3 -25.76 -19.26 5.25
C GLU A 3 -24.97 -18.16 5.96
N ILE A 4 -24.08 -17.49 5.23
CA ILE A 4 -23.31 -16.37 5.77
C ILE A 4 -23.62 -15.08 5.02
N ASP A 5 -23.67 -13.98 5.74
CA ASP A 5 -23.78 -12.64 5.17
C ASP A 5 -22.41 -11.97 5.16
N ILE A 6 -21.99 -11.50 3.99
CA ILE A 6 -20.71 -10.82 3.77
C ILE A 6 -21.01 -9.35 3.54
N LEU A 7 -20.49 -8.49 4.40
CA LEU A 7 -20.68 -7.05 4.31
C LEU A 7 -19.46 -6.39 3.67
N GLY A 8 -19.65 -5.85 2.48
CA GLY A 8 -18.64 -5.18 1.67
C GLY A 8 -18.05 -6.04 0.57
N GLY A 9 -18.10 -5.54 -0.66
CA GLY A 9 -17.56 -6.18 -1.88
C GLY A 9 -16.12 -5.76 -2.21
N GLY A 10 -15.30 -5.41 -1.22
CA GLY A 10 -13.87 -5.20 -1.38
C GLY A 10 -13.09 -6.52 -1.44
N PRO A 11 -11.73 -6.49 -1.56
CA PRO A 11 -10.92 -7.71 -1.69
C PRO A 11 -11.16 -8.75 -0.61
N ALA A 12 -11.33 -8.33 0.65
CA ALA A 12 -11.61 -9.24 1.76
C ALA A 12 -12.98 -9.94 1.64
N GLY A 13 -14.03 -9.17 1.31
CA GLY A 13 -15.38 -9.74 1.12
C GLY A 13 -15.44 -10.66 -0.09
N LEU A 14 -14.79 -10.30 -1.20
CA LEU A 14 -14.70 -11.14 -2.39
C LEU A 14 -13.91 -12.43 -2.11
N ALA A 15 -12.82 -12.37 -1.36
CA ALA A 15 -12.07 -13.56 -0.94
C ALA A 15 -12.95 -14.46 -0.04
N SER A 16 -13.70 -13.88 0.90
CA SER A 16 -14.63 -14.63 1.75
C SER A 16 -15.71 -15.34 0.91
N ALA A 17 -16.29 -14.65 -0.06
CA ALA A 17 -17.28 -15.22 -0.98
C ALA A 17 -16.67 -16.35 -1.84
N PHE A 18 -15.45 -16.16 -2.34
CA PHE A 18 -14.72 -17.18 -3.10
C PHE A 18 -14.53 -18.45 -2.28
N TYR A 19 -14.01 -18.36 -1.06
CA TYR A 19 -13.80 -19.53 -0.22
C TYR A 19 -15.11 -20.15 0.30
N ALA A 20 -16.16 -19.35 0.50
CA ALA A 20 -17.48 -19.89 0.81
C ALA A 20 -17.99 -20.76 -0.34
N LYS A 21 -17.88 -20.28 -1.58
CA LYS A 21 -18.24 -21.04 -2.79
C LYS A 21 -17.43 -22.33 -2.91
N GLU A 22 -16.11 -22.28 -2.73
CA GLU A 22 -15.24 -23.47 -2.77
C GLU A 22 -15.64 -24.54 -1.74
N LYS A 23 -16.18 -24.10 -0.59
CA LYS A 23 -16.65 -24.98 0.48
C LYS A 23 -18.13 -25.32 0.43
N ASN A 24 -18.85 -24.96 -0.63
CA ASN A 24 -20.29 -25.14 -0.79
C ASN A 24 -21.11 -24.52 0.36
N ILE A 25 -20.65 -23.38 0.91
CA ILE A 25 -21.35 -22.61 1.91
C ILE A 25 -22.18 -21.55 1.16
N SER A 26 -23.51 -21.52 1.43
CA SER A 26 -24.38 -20.46 0.90
C SER A 26 -24.00 -19.12 1.48
N PHE A 27 -23.95 -18.06 0.64
CA PHE A 27 -23.65 -16.71 1.11
C PHE A 27 -24.46 -15.64 0.38
N ARG A 28 -24.63 -14.50 1.06
CA ARG A 28 -25.10 -13.25 0.46
C ARG A 28 -24.03 -12.20 0.64
N LEU A 29 -23.71 -11.46 -0.42
CA LEU A 29 -22.76 -10.38 -0.39
C LEU A 29 -23.49 -9.05 -0.59
N TYR A 30 -23.29 -8.12 0.33
CA TYR A 30 -23.88 -6.78 0.33
C TYR A 30 -22.77 -5.75 0.05
N GLU A 31 -22.98 -4.92 -0.97
CA GLU A 31 -22.10 -3.81 -1.32
C GLU A 31 -22.90 -2.51 -1.38
N SER A 32 -22.45 -1.47 -0.69
CA SER A 32 -23.13 -0.16 -0.66
C SER A 32 -22.96 0.64 -1.95
N GLN A 33 -21.95 0.33 -2.75
CA GLN A 33 -21.64 1.04 -3.98
C GLN A 33 -22.10 0.24 -5.21
N LYS A 34 -22.28 0.95 -6.32
CA LYS A 34 -22.69 0.33 -7.59
C LYS A 34 -21.67 -0.66 -8.18
N LYS A 35 -20.39 -0.54 -7.79
CA LYS A 35 -19.30 -1.43 -8.25
C LYS A 35 -18.61 -2.07 -7.07
N ILE A 36 -18.35 -3.37 -7.16
CA ILE A 36 -17.50 -4.12 -6.24
C ILE A 36 -16.03 -3.76 -6.45
N GLY A 37 -15.15 -4.19 -5.56
CA GLY A 37 -13.69 -4.01 -5.62
C GLY A 37 -13.12 -3.16 -4.49
N GLY A 38 -13.93 -2.38 -3.76
CA GLY A 38 -13.46 -1.55 -2.65
C GLY A 38 -12.37 -0.56 -3.11
N ASN A 39 -11.21 -0.60 -2.47
CA ASN A 39 -10.05 0.22 -2.87
C ASN A 39 -9.31 -0.31 -4.12
N CYS A 40 -9.65 -1.50 -4.62
CA CYS A 40 -9.06 -2.07 -5.82
C CYS A 40 -9.94 -1.86 -7.06
N LYS A 41 -10.65 -0.73 -7.12
CA LYS A 41 -11.49 -0.37 -8.27
C LYS A 41 -10.66 0.26 -9.36
N THR A 42 -10.97 -0.12 -10.59
CA THR A 42 -10.52 0.60 -11.78
C THR A 42 -11.58 1.64 -12.17
N LEU A 43 -11.16 2.86 -12.31
CA LEU A 43 -11.96 3.98 -12.85
C LEU A 43 -11.61 4.15 -14.32
N THR A 44 -12.61 4.41 -15.13
CA THR A 44 -12.42 4.72 -16.55
C THR A 44 -12.79 6.19 -16.79
N PHE A 45 -11.86 6.94 -17.34
CA PHE A 45 -12.05 8.33 -17.73
C PHE A 45 -11.41 8.56 -19.09
N ASP A 46 -12.16 9.12 -20.02
CA ASP A 46 -11.73 9.43 -21.39
C ASP A 46 -11.00 8.27 -22.09
N GLY A 47 -11.57 7.06 -21.97
CA GLY A 47 -11.00 5.82 -22.57
C GLY A 47 -9.76 5.27 -21.86
N CYS A 48 -9.26 5.93 -20.82
CA CYS A 48 -8.13 5.47 -20.00
C CYS A 48 -8.62 4.82 -18.70
N ASN A 49 -7.92 3.77 -18.27
CA ASN A 49 -8.19 3.08 -17.02
C ASN A 49 -7.20 3.51 -15.95
N PHE A 50 -7.73 3.87 -14.77
CA PHE A 50 -6.96 4.30 -13.60
C PHE A 50 -7.41 3.50 -12.39
N ASP A 51 -6.47 2.98 -11.63
CA ASP A 51 -6.78 2.38 -10.34
C ASP A 51 -6.90 3.44 -9.25
N THR A 52 -7.75 3.18 -8.24
CA THR A 52 -7.96 4.08 -7.11
C THR A 52 -6.76 4.17 -6.16
N GLY A 53 -5.71 3.40 -6.41
CA GLY A 53 -4.45 3.39 -5.66
C GLY A 53 -3.39 2.56 -6.36
N ALA A 54 -2.22 2.46 -5.77
CA ALA A 54 -1.13 1.62 -6.28
C ALA A 54 -1.40 0.15 -5.95
N HIS A 55 -2.04 -0.57 -6.86
CA HIS A 55 -2.43 -1.98 -6.67
C HIS A 55 -1.48 -2.91 -7.39
N ARG A 56 -0.29 -3.10 -6.81
CA ARG A 56 0.61 -4.16 -7.27
C ARG A 56 0.41 -5.38 -6.41
N PHE A 57 0.21 -6.51 -7.08
CA PHE A 57 0.22 -7.78 -6.38
C PHE A 57 1.65 -8.15 -5.99
N HIS A 58 1.87 -8.39 -4.71
CA HIS A 58 3.18 -8.80 -4.17
C HIS A 58 3.13 -10.26 -3.75
N ASP A 59 4.07 -11.05 -4.23
CA ASP A 59 4.22 -12.48 -3.94
C ASP A 59 4.84 -12.71 -2.54
N LYS A 60 4.14 -12.28 -1.48
CA LYS A 60 4.63 -12.44 -0.09
C LYS A 60 3.97 -13.61 0.64
N GLU A 61 2.74 -13.94 0.29
CA GLU A 61 1.96 -15.02 0.90
C GLU A 61 1.61 -16.04 -0.17
N ARG A 62 2.21 -17.24 -0.05
CA ARG A 62 2.15 -18.28 -1.10
C ARG A 62 0.74 -18.78 -1.39
N THR A 63 -0.11 -18.95 -0.36
CA THR A 63 -1.46 -19.46 -0.54
C THR A 63 -2.30 -18.47 -1.35
N ALA A 64 -2.30 -17.18 -0.95
CA ALA A 64 -2.99 -16.13 -1.69
C ALA A 64 -2.44 -15.98 -3.11
N THR A 65 -1.11 -16.03 -3.27
CA THR A 65 -0.44 -15.95 -4.57
C THR A 65 -0.91 -17.05 -5.50
N ASN A 66 -0.89 -18.29 -5.05
CA ASN A 66 -1.28 -19.43 -5.87
C ASN A 66 -2.77 -19.37 -6.26
N THR A 67 -3.63 -18.96 -5.34
CA THR A 67 -5.06 -18.77 -5.63
C THR A 67 -5.26 -17.70 -6.69
N ILE A 68 -4.61 -16.54 -6.57
CA ILE A 68 -4.74 -15.43 -7.54
C ILE A 68 -4.15 -15.82 -8.90
N LYS A 69 -3.00 -16.48 -8.94
CA LYS A 69 -2.42 -17.00 -10.19
C LYS A 69 -3.33 -18.01 -10.86
N GLY A 70 -3.97 -18.90 -10.07
CA GLY A 70 -4.94 -19.85 -10.59
C GLY A 70 -6.21 -19.22 -11.17
N LEU A 71 -6.66 -18.10 -10.57
CA LEU A 71 -7.83 -17.35 -11.03
C LEU A 71 -7.54 -16.52 -12.28
N LEU A 72 -6.43 -15.80 -12.30
CA LEU A 72 -6.11 -14.83 -13.35
C LEU A 72 -5.35 -15.43 -14.53
N LYS A 73 -4.60 -16.51 -14.30
CA LYS A 73 -3.81 -17.19 -15.35
C LYS A 73 -3.02 -16.18 -16.21
N ASP A 74 -3.33 -16.15 -17.51
CA ASP A 74 -2.66 -15.30 -18.50
C ASP A 74 -3.01 -13.80 -18.38
N ASP A 75 -4.07 -13.45 -17.63
CA ASP A 75 -4.40 -12.05 -17.33
C ASP A 75 -3.46 -11.43 -16.29
N LEU A 76 -2.67 -12.24 -15.56
CA LEU A 76 -1.70 -11.76 -14.61
C LEU A 76 -0.35 -11.49 -15.29
N ILE A 77 -0.05 -10.23 -15.52
CA ILE A 77 1.16 -9.79 -16.22
C ILE A 77 2.24 -9.40 -15.21
N LEU A 78 3.45 -9.96 -15.39
CA LEU A 78 4.62 -9.53 -14.62
C LEU A 78 5.13 -8.19 -15.14
N VAL A 79 5.06 -7.16 -14.30
CA VAL A 79 5.50 -5.80 -14.66
C VAL A 79 6.74 -5.44 -13.85
N ASN A 80 7.80 -5.07 -14.51
CA ASN A 80 8.98 -4.46 -13.87
C ASN A 80 8.88 -2.93 -13.96
N ALA A 81 8.02 -2.35 -13.12
CA ALA A 81 7.85 -0.92 -13.07
C ALA A 81 8.35 -0.37 -11.72
N PRO A 82 9.34 0.55 -11.72
CA PRO A 82 9.82 1.15 -10.49
C PRO A 82 8.73 1.99 -9.82
N SER A 83 8.60 1.90 -8.50
CA SER A 83 7.77 2.82 -7.75
C SER A 83 8.52 4.13 -7.57
N ARG A 84 7.85 5.26 -7.83
CA ARG A 84 8.43 6.60 -7.67
C ARG A 84 7.42 7.53 -7.01
N ILE A 85 7.95 8.45 -6.22
CA ILE A 85 7.19 9.55 -5.62
C ILE A 85 7.55 10.82 -6.38
N LEU A 86 6.55 11.54 -6.88
CA LEU A 86 6.75 12.89 -7.43
C LEU A 86 6.79 13.89 -6.27
N TRP A 87 7.93 14.53 -6.05
CA TRP A 87 8.12 15.53 -5.02
C TRP A 87 8.91 16.73 -5.56
N ASN A 88 8.33 17.93 -5.46
CA ASN A 88 8.91 19.17 -5.99
C ASN A 88 9.45 19.00 -7.43
N GLU A 89 8.61 18.46 -8.33
CA GLU A 89 8.93 18.21 -9.75
C GLU A 89 10.06 17.18 -9.97
N LYS A 90 10.53 16.51 -8.92
CA LYS A 90 11.53 15.44 -8.99
C LYS A 90 10.91 14.09 -8.72
N MET A 91 11.34 13.10 -9.49
CA MET A 91 10.96 11.70 -9.28
C MET A 91 11.94 11.02 -8.33
N ILE A 92 11.47 10.64 -7.14
CA ILE A 92 12.26 9.96 -6.11
C ILE A 92 11.88 8.48 -6.11
N ASN A 93 12.85 7.60 -6.11
CA ASN A 93 12.60 6.16 -6.07
C ASN A 93 11.95 5.74 -4.72
N PHE A 94 11.04 4.79 -4.78
CA PHE A 94 10.45 4.16 -3.60
C PHE A 94 10.70 2.64 -3.64
N PRO A 95 11.19 2.00 -2.56
CA PRO A 95 11.51 2.57 -1.24
C PRO A 95 12.55 3.68 -1.28
N LEU A 96 12.48 4.59 -0.28
CA LEU A 96 13.40 5.73 -0.20
C LEU A 96 14.84 5.25 -0.02
N GLU A 97 15.69 5.56 -0.98
CA GLU A 97 17.10 5.25 -0.97
C GLU A 97 17.91 6.46 -0.49
N PRO A 98 18.92 6.29 0.39
CA PRO A 98 19.70 7.42 0.94
C PRO A 98 20.29 8.33 -0.15
N MET A 99 20.79 7.75 -1.24
CA MET A 99 21.39 8.51 -2.32
C MET A 99 20.37 9.40 -3.06
N ASN A 100 19.16 8.89 -3.30
CA ASN A 100 18.08 9.67 -3.91
C ASN A 100 17.64 10.83 -3.01
N ILE A 101 17.60 10.62 -1.70
CA ILE A 101 17.28 11.64 -0.73
C ILE A 101 18.34 12.75 -0.75
N ILE A 102 19.62 12.38 -0.70
CA ILE A 102 20.74 13.34 -0.74
C ILE A 102 20.71 14.20 -1.99
N GLN A 103 20.40 13.62 -3.16
CA GLN A 103 20.34 14.34 -4.43
C GLN A 103 19.09 15.23 -4.56
N SER A 104 18.06 14.95 -3.80
CA SER A 104 16.75 15.61 -3.93
C SER A 104 16.53 16.74 -2.92
N LEU A 105 17.19 16.67 -1.76
CA LEU A 105 17.01 17.61 -0.67
C LEU A 105 18.10 18.71 -0.64
N SER A 106 17.78 19.80 0.06
CA SER A 106 18.77 20.86 0.31
C SER A 106 19.84 20.36 1.30
N LYS A 107 21.05 20.94 1.20
CA LYS A 107 22.13 20.63 2.16
C LYS A 107 21.72 20.87 3.62
N LYS A 108 20.91 21.91 3.87
CA LYS A 108 20.39 22.22 5.21
C LYS A 108 19.48 21.10 5.74
N ASP A 109 18.59 20.58 4.89
CA ASP A 109 17.66 19.50 5.27
C ASP A 109 18.41 18.19 5.50
N ILE A 110 19.43 17.90 4.71
CA ILE A 110 20.28 16.71 4.88
C ILE A 110 20.96 16.76 6.26
N ILE A 111 21.59 17.89 6.62
CA ILE A 111 22.24 18.06 7.93
C ILE A 111 21.20 17.87 9.05
N LYS A 112 20.02 18.47 8.90
CA LYS A 112 18.93 18.34 9.88
C LYS A 112 18.46 16.89 10.05
N ILE A 113 18.27 16.16 8.96
CA ILE A 113 17.91 14.73 8.99
C ILE A 113 18.98 13.91 9.70
N ILE A 114 20.26 14.15 9.43
CA ILE A 114 21.37 13.46 10.10
C ILE A 114 21.33 13.73 11.60
N MET A 115 21.18 14.99 12.01
CA MET A 115 21.10 15.36 13.42
C MET A 115 19.88 14.74 14.12
N GLU A 116 18.71 14.79 13.50
CA GLU A 116 17.49 14.19 14.06
C GLU A 116 17.65 12.68 14.27
N ASN A 117 18.20 11.97 13.28
CA ASN A 117 18.43 10.53 13.39
C ASN A 117 19.54 10.20 14.42
N PHE A 118 20.57 11.02 14.53
CA PHE A 118 21.59 10.87 15.57
C PHE A 118 21.00 11.01 16.98
N VAL A 119 20.16 12.01 17.21
CA VAL A 119 19.45 12.19 18.49
C VAL A 119 18.51 11.00 18.76
N ASN A 120 17.83 10.50 17.74
CA ASN A 120 16.93 9.36 17.87
C ASN A 120 17.64 8.07 18.31
N LEU A 121 18.93 7.88 17.97
CA LEU A 121 19.72 6.73 18.43
C LEU A 121 19.84 6.66 19.97
N PHE A 122 19.83 7.81 20.65
CA PHE A 122 19.92 7.88 22.10
C PHE A 122 18.56 7.96 22.80
N SER A 123 17.47 8.03 22.03
CA SER A 123 16.12 8.09 22.56
C SER A 123 15.67 6.70 23.03
N LYS A 124 15.18 6.62 24.29
CA LYS A 124 14.64 5.36 24.82
C LYS A 124 13.47 4.85 23.99
N SER A 125 13.43 3.53 23.82
CA SER A 125 12.33 2.85 23.14
C SER A 125 11.04 2.98 23.96
N SER A 126 10.13 3.82 23.53
CA SER A 126 8.73 3.82 24.00
C SER A 126 7.88 3.11 22.97
N VAL A 127 6.82 2.43 23.42
CA VAL A 127 5.81 1.91 22.50
C VAL A 127 5.15 3.09 21.81
N GLU A 128 5.25 3.16 20.50
CA GLU A 128 4.73 4.30 19.75
C GLU A 128 3.21 4.16 19.61
N GLU A 129 2.47 5.18 20.07
CA GLU A 129 1.00 5.16 20.09
C GLU A 129 0.34 5.32 18.71
N ASN A 130 1.09 5.87 17.73
CA ASN A 130 0.58 6.07 16.38
C ASN A 130 1.70 6.07 15.34
N PHE A 131 1.30 5.94 14.06
CA PHE A 131 2.22 5.89 12.93
C PHE A 131 3.13 7.13 12.83
N GLN A 132 2.62 8.33 13.12
CA GLN A 132 3.42 9.56 13.03
C GLN A 132 4.59 9.56 14.01
N LYS A 133 4.36 9.19 15.27
CA LYS A 133 5.41 9.07 16.28
C LYS A 133 6.43 8.01 15.88
N PHE A 134 5.95 6.85 15.40
CA PHE A 134 6.83 5.80 14.88
C PHE A 134 7.71 6.32 13.73
N ALA A 135 7.13 7.00 12.76
CA ALA A 135 7.84 7.54 11.61
C ALA A 135 8.90 8.58 12.03
N TYR A 136 8.53 9.50 12.93
CA TYR A 136 9.47 10.51 13.47
C TYR A 136 10.67 9.88 14.16
N LYS A 137 10.44 8.84 14.92
CA LYS A 137 11.51 8.13 15.61
C LYS A 137 12.39 7.35 14.65
N LYS A 138 11.81 6.69 13.67
CA LYS A 138 12.53 5.81 12.73
C LYS A 138 13.30 6.59 11.66
N TYR A 139 12.73 7.68 11.16
CA TYR A 139 13.24 8.40 9.98
C TYR A 139 13.63 9.86 10.25
N GLY A 140 13.32 10.38 11.44
CA GLY A 140 13.42 11.79 11.77
C GLY A 140 12.19 12.59 11.32
N LYS A 141 11.94 13.69 11.98
CA LYS A 141 10.76 14.55 11.75
C LYS A 141 10.76 15.18 10.36
N THR A 142 11.92 15.65 9.92
CA THR A 142 12.07 16.33 8.63
C THR A 142 11.73 15.38 7.46
N LEU A 143 12.32 14.18 7.44
CA LEU A 143 12.07 13.20 6.40
C LEU A 143 10.61 12.71 6.41
N SER A 144 10.07 12.46 7.59
CA SER A 144 8.68 12.01 7.76
C SER A 144 7.68 13.06 7.28
N ASN A 145 7.93 14.34 7.54
CA ASN A 145 7.04 15.41 7.05
C ASN A 145 7.08 15.55 5.53
N TYR A 146 8.21 15.29 4.90
CA TYR A 146 8.30 15.38 3.44
C TYR A 146 7.60 14.22 2.70
N PHE A 147 7.63 13.02 3.24
CA PHE A 147 7.24 11.83 2.49
C PHE A 147 6.12 10.99 3.09
N LEU A 148 5.79 11.17 4.37
CA LEU A 148 4.85 10.31 5.08
C LEU A 148 3.64 11.05 5.66
N ASN A 149 3.68 12.37 5.77
CA ASN A 149 2.62 13.19 6.38
C ASN A 149 1.92 14.13 5.38
N ASN A 150 2.11 13.91 4.08
CA ASN A 150 1.38 14.62 3.02
C ASN A 150 0.26 13.75 2.48
#